data_95d8d69f7eef1cd8a1ebb324c2e2df12
#
_entry.id   95d8d69f7eef1cd8a1ebb324c2e2df12
#
_cell.length_a   1.000
_cell.length_b   1.000
_cell.length_c   1.000
_cell.angle_alpha   90.00
_cell.angle_beta   90.00
_cell.angle_gamma   90.00
#
_symmetry.space_group_name_H-M   'P 1'
#
loop_
_entity.id
_entity.type
_entity.pdbx_description
1 polymer ?
#
loop_
_entity_poly.entity_id
_entity_poly.type
_entity_poly.pdbx_seq_one_letter_code
_entity_poly.pdbx_strand_id
1 'polypeptide(L)'
;MRVPTEIRFTEFDAPATSSGAWSGNSPLLTGYMVGLRVKPATSSTKYDISITDKDGYVLFQRKTVEGTMQVYIANGPIPIRSIVTVALANATADEAFNLDLIMDP
;
A
#
# COMPACT_ATOMS: atom_id res chain seq x y z
N MET A 1 -24.46 -6.16 -4.92
CA MET A 1 -23.23 -5.51 -4.42
C MET A 1 -23.14 -5.67 -2.93
N ARG A 2 -22.00 -6.08 -2.45
CA ARG A 2 -21.75 -6.17 -1.02
C ARG A 2 -21.30 -4.83 -0.48
N VAL A 3 -21.95 -4.37 0.58
CA VAL A 3 -21.53 -3.19 1.31
C VAL A 3 -20.70 -3.66 2.50
N PRO A 4 -19.44 -3.20 2.65
CA PRO A 4 -18.64 -3.58 3.80
C PRO A 4 -19.31 -3.10 5.09
N THR A 5 -19.41 -4.00 6.06
CA THR A 5 -19.92 -3.65 7.39
C THR A 5 -18.81 -3.16 8.30
N GLU A 6 -17.57 -3.48 7.96
CA GLU A 6 -16.40 -3.08 8.72
C GLU A 6 -15.22 -2.95 7.77
N ILE A 7 -14.57 -1.79 7.78
CA ILE A 7 -13.34 -1.53 7.03
C ILE A 7 -12.22 -1.37 8.03
N ARG A 8 -11.15 -2.16 7.83
CA ARG A 8 -9.96 -2.07 8.65
C ARG A 8 -8.85 -1.39 7.90
N PHE A 9 -8.11 -0.57 8.62
CA PHE A 9 -6.93 0.09 8.09
C PHE A 9 -5.70 -0.54 8.73
N THR A 10 -4.75 -0.97 7.90
CA THR A 10 -3.44 -1.36 8.36
C THR A 10 -2.49 -0.23 8.01
N GLU A 11 -2.01 0.46 9.02
CA GLU A 11 -1.18 1.65 8.85
C GLU A 11 0.30 1.27 8.92
N PHE A 12 1.10 1.88 8.05
CA PHE A 12 2.54 1.76 8.05
C PHE A 12 3.17 3.14 8.12
N ASP A 13 4.14 3.31 9.00
CA ASP A 13 5.09 4.41 8.92
C ASP A 13 6.24 3.97 8.04
N ALA A 14 6.38 4.61 6.91
CA ALA A 14 7.29 4.16 5.86
C ALA A 14 8.30 5.26 5.49
N PRO A 15 9.38 5.44 6.29
CA PRO A 15 10.42 6.37 5.91
C PRO A 15 11.26 5.78 4.77
N ALA A 16 11.30 6.46 3.62
CA ALA A 16 12.20 6.07 2.55
C ALA A 16 13.65 6.27 2.98
N THR A 17 14.51 5.38 2.53
CA THR A 17 15.95 5.48 2.81
C THR A 17 16.60 6.56 1.95
N SER A 18 17.93 6.73 2.10
CA SER A 18 18.70 7.65 1.27
C SER A 18 18.68 7.28 -0.22
N SER A 19 18.34 6.04 -0.55
CA SER A 19 18.16 5.59 -1.94
C SER A 19 16.71 5.77 -2.44
N GLY A 20 15.82 6.28 -1.61
CA GLY A 20 14.41 6.45 -1.99
C GLY A 20 13.60 5.15 -1.99
N ALA A 21 13.98 4.18 -1.18
CA ALA A 21 13.32 2.89 -1.11
C ALA A 21 12.89 2.56 0.32
N TRP A 22 11.82 1.82 0.43
CA TRP A 22 11.35 1.27 1.70
C TRP A 22 10.56 -0.01 1.44
N SER A 23 10.63 -0.96 2.35
CA SER A 23 9.73 -2.10 2.33
C SER A 23 9.38 -2.53 3.75
N GLY A 24 8.17 -3.03 3.91
CA GLY A 24 7.68 -3.52 5.18
C GLY A 24 6.64 -4.60 5.00
N ASN A 25 6.52 -5.47 6.00
CA ASN A 25 5.55 -6.55 5.99
C ASN A 25 4.34 -6.17 6.83
N SER A 26 3.15 -6.53 6.35
CA SER A 26 1.94 -6.40 7.14
C SER A 26 1.91 -7.46 8.24
N PRO A 27 1.04 -7.30 9.25
CA PRO A 27 0.63 -8.44 10.07
C PRO A 27 -0.12 -9.45 9.21
N LEU A 28 -0.45 -10.60 9.79
CA LEU A 28 -1.31 -11.56 9.09
C LEU A 28 -2.66 -10.93 8.80
N LEU A 29 -3.00 -10.85 7.51
CA LEU A 29 -4.25 -10.28 7.04
C LEU A 29 -5.18 -11.39 6.55
N THR A 30 -6.48 -11.24 6.82
CA THR A 30 -7.51 -12.12 6.30
C THR A 30 -8.69 -11.27 5.84
N GLY A 31 -9.11 -11.47 4.60
CA GLY A 31 -10.21 -10.73 4.01
C GLY A 31 -9.87 -10.25 2.61
N TYR A 32 -10.50 -9.17 2.20
CA TYR A 32 -10.30 -8.60 0.87
C TYR A 32 -9.67 -7.22 0.99
N MET A 33 -8.60 -7.00 0.24
CA MET A 33 -8.07 -5.64 0.08
C MET A 33 -8.94 -4.88 -0.90
N VAL A 34 -9.63 -3.86 -0.41
CA VAL A 34 -10.56 -3.06 -1.20
C VAL A 34 -10.00 -1.68 -1.54
N GLY A 35 -8.87 -1.33 -1.00
CA GLY A 35 -8.25 -0.05 -1.30
C GLY A 35 -6.88 0.12 -0.70
N LEU A 36 -6.26 1.22 -1.09
CA LEU A 36 -4.92 1.61 -0.65
C LEU A 36 -4.85 3.12 -0.57
N ARG A 37 -4.23 3.63 0.47
CA ARG A 37 -4.00 5.05 0.63
C ARG A 37 -2.52 5.28 0.92
N VAL A 38 -1.92 6.22 0.18
CA VAL A 38 -0.52 6.59 0.34
C VAL A 38 -0.43 8.10 0.48
N LYS A 39 0.24 8.56 1.53
CA LYS A 39 0.41 9.98 1.78
C LYS A 39 1.87 10.29 2.08
N PRO A 40 2.62 10.87 1.12
CA PRO A 40 3.95 11.38 1.39
C PRO A 40 3.89 12.68 2.20
N ALA A 41 4.96 12.98 2.91
CA ALA A 41 5.07 14.23 3.66
C ALA A 41 5.09 15.45 2.73
N THR A 42 5.68 15.30 1.53
CA THR A 42 5.76 16.35 0.52
C THR A 42 4.83 16.03 -0.65
N SER A 43 3.91 16.95 -0.96
CA SER A 43 2.86 16.71 -1.96
C SER A 43 3.37 16.55 -3.39
N SER A 44 4.60 16.96 -3.69
CA SER A 44 5.20 16.83 -5.02
C SER A 44 6.08 15.60 -5.18
N THR A 45 6.22 14.79 -4.12
CA THR A 45 7.05 13.59 -4.16
C THR A 45 6.49 12.56 -5.15
N LYS A 46 7.39 12.02 -5.98
CA LYS A 46 7.06 10.92 -6.89
C LYS A 46 7.60 9.62 -6.34
N TYR A 47 6.91 8.53 -6.62
CA TYR A 47 7.31 7.21 -6.12
C TYR A 47 6.63 6.10 -6.90
N ASP A 48 7.18 4.90 -6.78
CA ASP A 48 6.55 3.66 -7.23
C ASP A 48 6.10 2.89 -6.01
N ILE A 49 4.94 2.26 -6.07
CA ILE A 49 4.43 1.43 -5.00
C ILE A 49 4.03 0.06 -5.52
N SER A 50 4.34 -0.98 -4.74
CA SER A 50 3.93 -2.34 -5.03
C SER A 50 3.52 -3.06 -3.76
N ILE A 51 2.58 -4.00 -3.91
CA ILE A 51 2.17 -4.93 -2.86
C ILE A 51 2.33 -6.32 -3.41
N THR A 52 3.12 -7.14 -2.73
CA THR A 52 3.38 -8.52 -3.12
C THR A 52 2.91 -9.47 -2.02
N ASP A 53 2.56 -10.69 -2.41
CA ASP A 53 2.21 -11.73 -1.44
C ASP A 53 3.49 -12.37 -0.86
N LYS A 54 3.31 -13.34 0.03
CA LYS A 54 4.42 -14.03 0.69
C LYS A 54 5.35 -14.76 -0.28
N ASP A 55 4.87 -15.08 -1.48
CA ASP A 55 5.62 -15.81 -2.50
C ASP A 55 6.22 -14.87 -3.57
N GLY A 56 6.06 -13.56 -3.40
CA GLY A 56 6.62 -12.57 -4.29
C GLY A 56 5.75 -12.21 -5.48
N TYR A 57 4.52 -12.71 -5.56
CA TYR A 57 3.61 -12.33 -6.64
C TYR A 57 3.05 -10.93 -6.40
N VAL A 58 3.03 -10.11 -7.45
CA VAL A 58 2.51 -8.75 -7.38
C VAL A 58 1.00 -8.79 -7.33
N LEU A 59 0.43 -8.27 -6.25
CA LEU A 59 -1.01 -8.13 -6.07
C LEU A 59 -1.51 -6.78 -6.58
N PHE A 60 -0.70 -5.74 -6.43
CA PHE A 60 -1.02 -4.38 -6.84
C PHE A 60 0.28 -3.64 -7.13
N GLN A 61 0.28 -2.80 -8.16
CA GLN A 61 1.43 -1.97 -8.50
C GLN A 61 1.00 -0.69 -9.20
N ARG A 62 1.63 0.42 -8.84
CA ARG A 62 1.54 1.70 -9.55
C ARG A 62 2.93 2.30 -9.62
N LYS A 63 3.27 2.84 -10.79
CA LYS A 63 4.55 3.51 -11.04
C LYS A 63 4.35 4.99 -11.28
N THR A 64 5.35 5.77 -10.88
CA THR A 64 5.38 7.21 -11.12
C THR A 64 4.13 7.91 -10.59
N VAL A 65 3.77 7.59 -9.36
CA VAL A 65 2.70 8.28 -8.65
C VAL A 65 3.25 9.58 -8.08
N GLU A 66 2.47 10.65 -8.13
CA GLU A 66 2.86 11.93 -7.55
C GLU A 66 1.91 12.31 -6.44
N GLY A 67 2.47 12.57 -5.26
CA GLY A 67 1.69 13.03 -4.11
C GLY A 67 0.79 11.97 -3.50
N THR A 68 -0.30 12.42 -2.90
CA THR A 68 -1.25 11.54 -2.23
C THR A 68 -2.02 10.70 -3.24
N MET A 69 -2.10 9.40 -2.97
CA MET A 69 -2.87 8.46 -3.77
C MET A 69 -3.91 7.77 -2.90
N GLN A 70 -5.13 7.70 -3.40
CA GLN A 70 -6.18 6.91 -2.79
C GLN A 70 -6.87 6.10 -3.89
N VAL A 71 -6.84 4.79 -3.76
CA VAL A 71 -7.39 3.88 -4.76
C VAL A 71 -8.38 2.95 -4.08
N TYR A 72 -9.55 2.79 -4.70
CA TYR A 72 -10.51 1.76 -4.33
C TYR A 72 -10.58 0.73 -5.45
N ILE A 73 -10.50 -0.54 -5.10
CA ILE A 73 -10.53 -1.64 -6.05
C ILE A 73 -12.00 -2.08 -6.18
N ALA A 74 -12.71 -1.43 -7.10
CA ALA A 74 -14.16 -1.62 -7.22
C ALA A 74 -14.53 -2.94 -7.90
N ASN A 75 -13.72 -3.39 -8.86
CA ASN A 75 -14.03 -4.54 -9.72
C ASN A 75 -13.08 -5.71 -9.46
N GLY A 76 -13.14 -6.27 -8.28
CA GLY A 76 -12.33 -7.42 -7.93
C GLY A 76 -11.40 -7.13 -6.76
N PRO A 77 -11.98 -6.99 -5.56
CA PRO A 77 -11.17 -6.89 -4.35
C PRO A 77 -10.20 -8.06 -4.27
N ILE A 78 -9.00 -7.79 -3.78
CA ILE A 78 -7.93 -8.79 -3.75
C ILE A 78 -8.06 -9.62 -2.46
N PRO A 79 -8.30 -10.93 -2.56
CA PRO A 79 -8.36 -11.78 -1.36
C PRO A 79 -6.97 -11.96 -0.77
N ILE A 80 -6.86 -11.80 0.53
CA ILE A 80 -5.59 -11.93 1.25
C ILE A 80 -5.80 -12.85 2.45
N ARG A 81 -4.91 -13.83 2.61
CA ARG A 81 -4.85 -14.71 3.77
C ARG A 81 -3.40 -14.92 4.18
N SER A 82 -2.65 -13.84 4.24
CA SER A 82 -1.23 -13.95 4.53
C SER A 82 -0.65 -12.61 4.93
N ILE A 83 0.63 -12.60 5.18
CA ILE A 83 1.40 -11.40 5.29
C ILE A 83 1.69 -10.91 3.87
N VAL A 84 1.52 -9.61 3.63
CA VAL A 84 1.91 -9.00 2.37
C VAL A 84 3.07 -8.05 2.60
N THR A 85 3.89 -7.86 1.57
CA THR A 85 4.99 -6.91 1.58
C THR A 85 4.57 -5.67 0.80
N VAL A 86 4.67 -4.52 1.44
CA VAL A 86 4.46 -3.22 0.80
C VAL A 86 5.82 -2.61 0.53
N ALA A 87 6.07 -2.16 -0.68
CA ALA A 87 7.36 -1.59 -1.06
C ALA A 87 7.18 -0.26 -1.80
N LEU A 88 8.05 0.68 -1.47
CA LEU A 88 8.22 1.95 -2.17
C LEU A 88 9.57 1.95 -2.84
N ALA A 89 9.63 2.50 -4.05
CA ALA A 89 10.87 2.65 -4.81
C ALA A 89 10.87 3.98 -5.55
N ASN A 90 12.05 4.42 -5.95
CA ASN A 90 12.24 5.64 -6.73
C ASN A 90 11.60 6.87 -6.10
N ALA A 91 11.49 6.89 -4.78
CA ALA A 91 10.97 8.01 -4.03
C ALA A 91 12.07 9.06 -3.78
N THR A 92 11.65 10.22 -3.29
CA THR A 92 12.60 11.21 -2.79
C THR A 92 13.35 10.63 -1.60
N ALA A 93 14.67 10.85 -1.56
CA ALA A 93 15.49 10.37 -0.46
C ALA A 93 14.97 10.90 0.88
N ASP A 94 14.95 10.01 1.86
CA ASP A 94 14.56 10.32 3.25
C ASP A 94 13.12 10.85 3.41
N GLU A 95 12.28 10.69 2.39
CA GLU A 95 10.88 11.10 2.46
C GLU A 95 10.08 10.18 3.39
N ALA A 96 9.24 10.77 4.23
CA ALA A 96 8.32 10.02 5.08
C ALA A 96 7.00 9.76 4.36
N PHE A 97 6.47 8.55 4.52
CA PHE A 97 5.19 8.14 3.94
C PHE A 97 4.30 7.53 5.01
N ASN A 98 3.00 7.78 4.90
CA ASN A 98 1.99 7.01 5.61
C ASN A 98 1.23 6.15 4.59
N LEU A 99 1.10 4.87 4.88
CA LEU A 99 0.45 3.90 4.02
C LEU A 99 -0.67 3.22 4.79
N ASP A 100 -1.84 3.15 4.19
CA ASP A 100 -2.98 2.41 4.75
C ASP A 100 -3.47 1.39 3.75
N LEU A 101 -3.53 0.14 4.17
CA LEU A 101 -4.27 -0.89 3.44
C LEU A 101 -5.71 -0.91 3.96
N ILE A 102 -6.66 -0.80 3.07
CA ILE A 102 -8.09 -0.79 3.42
C ILE A 102 -8.62 -2.20 3.19
N MET A 103 -9.05 -2.83 4.27
CA MET A 103 -9.48 -4.22 4.25
C MET A 103 -10.96 -4.34 4.56
N ASP A 104 -11.63 -5.23 3.84
CA ASP A 104 -12.97 -5.72 4.16
C ASP A 104 -12.80 -7.13 4.71
N PRO A 105 -12.99 -7.34 6.00
CA PRO A 105 -12.75 -8.63 6.63
C PRO A 105 -13.72 -9.73 6.21
#